data_60efc8f8271c51750628073c6c28a3a2
#
_entry.id   60efc8f8271c51750628073c6c28a3a2
#
_cell.length_a   1.000
_cell.length_b   1.000
_cell.length_c   1.000
_cell.angle_alpha   90.00
_cell.angle_beta   90.00
_cell.angle_gamma   90.00
#
_symmetry.space_group_name_H-M   'P 1'
#
loop_
_entity.id
_entity.type
_entity.pdbx_description
1 polymer ?
#
loop_
_entity_poly.entity_id
_entity_poly.type
_entity_poly.pdbx_seq_one_letter_code
_entity_poly.pdbx_strand_id
1 'polypeptide(L)'
;MKVLIANLDTPNYIKAMSHFGAECVNTREIPESIEEYDALILPGGDDIDPVFFHQEMNGSRDIDHELDVTQLTLCRRFAEEGKPILGICKGAQVINVCFGGDIIQDLPDGKREHHSYHQGRGTGEYHETDIVPGSFLAKLYGEHVVTNSYHHQAIGKVGEGLEVLQKSDDGVIEFMAHRSLPIYAVQWHPEKNCWDTAKEGVADGEPLFTYFAEKIRNGK
;
A
#
# COMPACT_ATOMS: atom_id res chain seq x y z
N MET A 1 -12.23 8.59 14.68
CA MET A 1 -12.25 8.24 13.25
C MET A 1 -12.55 6.77 13.12
N LYS A 2 -13.36 6.39 12.14
CA LYS A 2 -13.71 5.00 11.86
C LYS A 2 -13.06 4.57 10.54
N VAL A 3 -12.21 3.57 10.57
CA VAL A 3 -11.39 3.14 9.43
C VAL A 3 -11.82 1.74 9.03
N LEU A 4 -12.16 1.57 7.74
CA LEU A 4 -12.43 0.27 7.15
C LEU A 4 -11.13 -0.36 6.68
N ILE A 5 -10.88 -1.62 7.04
CA ILE A 5 -9.72 -2.39 6.57
C ILE A 5 -10.23 -3.58 5.76
N ALA A 6 -9.86 -3.61 4.49
CA ALA A 6 -10.39 -4.58 3.54
C ALA A 6 -9.64 -5.93 3.59
N ASN A 7 -9.62 -6.57 4.73
CA ASN A 7 -9.26 -7.98 5.01
C ASN A 7 -9.54 -8.29 6.49
N LEU A 8 -9.45 -9.56 6.92
CA LEU A 8 -9.78 -9.98 8.31
C LEU A 8 -8.55 -10.06 9.22
N ASP A 9 -7.45 -10.60 8.76
CA ASP A 9 -6.23 -10.78 9.58
C ASP A 9 -5.27 -9.60 9.40
N THR A 10 -5.52 -8.51 10.13
CA THR A 10 -4.79 -7.27 9.96
C THR A 10 -4.32 -6.61 11.29
N PRO A 11 -3.73 -7.38 12.23
CA PRO A 11 -3.43 -6.86 13.57
C PRO A 11 -2.44 -5.69 13.56
N ASN A 12 -1.45 -5.69 12.66
CA ASN A 12 -0.45 -4.62 12.58
C ASN A 12 -1.07 -3.28 12.13
N TYR A 13 -2.02 -3.32 11.20
CA TYR A 13 -2.74 -2.12 10.73
C TYR A 13 -3.66 -1.56 11.82
N ILE A 14 -4.38 -2.45 12.52
CA ILE A 14 -5.20 -2.07 13.67
C ILE A 14 -4.31 -1.43 14.74
N LYS A 15 -3.18 -2.06 15.10
CA LYS A 15 -2.21 -1.54 16.06
C LYS A 15 -1.73 -0.14 15.64
N ALA A 16 -1.30 0.03 14.39
CA ALA A 16 -0.84 1.30 13.87
C ALA A 16 -1.92 2.39 13.99
N MET A 17 -3.15 2.12 13.58
CA MET A 17 -4.23 3.10 13.64
C MET A 17 -4.77 3.36 15.05
N SER A 18 -4.59 2.42 15.98
CA SER A 18 -4.99 2.58 17.39
C SER A 18 -4.25 3.72 18.10
N HIS A 19 -3.00 4.03 17.71
CA HIS A 19 -2.23 5.17 18.23
C HIS A 19 -2.92 6.51 17.99
N PHE A 20 -3.83 6.59 17.01
CA PHE A 20 -4.60 7.79 16.68
C PHE A 20 -6.04 7.76 17.20
N GLY A 21 -6.40 6.74 18.00
CA GLY A 21 -7.76 6.55 18.54
C GLY A 21 -8.77 6.14 17.45
N ALA A 22 -8.31 5.46 16.40
CA ALA A 22 -9.19 4.96 15.35
C ALA A 22 -9.96 3.71 15.81
N GLU A 23 -11.25 3.67 15.49
CA GLU A 23 -12.05 2.45 15.46
C GLU A 23 -11.81 1.76 14.12
N CYS A 24 -11.18 0.59 14.11
CA CYS A 24 -10.92 -0.18 12.92
C CYS A 24 -11.95 -1.28 12.75
N VAL A 25 -12.53 -1.38 11.55
CA VAL A 25 -13.49 -2.43 11.17
C VAL A 25 -12.89 -3.25 10.03
N ASN A 26 -12.70 -4.54 10.28
CA ASN A 26 -12.19 -5.47 9.28
C ASN A 26 -13.33 -6.06 8.47
N THR A 27 -13.14 -6.18 7.15
CA THR A 27 -14.15 -6.79 6.27
C THR A 27 -13.52 -7.51 5.08
N ARG A 28 -14.18 -8.58 4.63
CA ARG A 28 -14.00 -9.17 3.30
C ARG A 28 -15.25 -9.00 2.44
N GLU A 29 -16.24 -8.29 2.95
CA GLU A 29 -17.51 -8.02 2.27
C GLU A 29 -17.61 -6.54 1.91
N ILE A 30 -18.38 -6.24 0.88
CA ILE A 30 -18.69 -4.87 0.48
C ILE A 30 -19.90 -4.41 1.31
N PRO A 31 -19.73 -3.44 2.24
CA PRO A 31 -20.86 -2.92 3.02
C PRO A 31 -21.86 -2.20 2.11
N GLU A 32 -23.13 -2.19 2.50
CA GLU A 32 -24.19 -1.47 1.77
C GLU A 32 -23.87 0.02 1.63
N SER A 33 -23.39 0.66 2.70
CA SER A 33 -22.94 2.06 2.72
C SER A 33 -21.52 2.19 3.27
N ILE A 34 -20.77 3.17 2.75
CA ILE A 34 -19.46 3.57 3.28
C ILE A 34 -19.52 4.91 4.02
N GLU A 35 -20.71 5.49 4.22
CA GLU A 35 -20.86 6.82 4.82
C GLU A 35 -20.28 6.90 6.24
N GLU A 36 -20.42 5.83 7.03
CA GLU A 36 -19.93 5.78 8.41
C GLU A 36 -18.40 5.69 8.55
N TYR A 37 -17.70 5.35 7.46
CA TYR A 37 -16.25 5.19 7.48
C TYR A 37 -15.56 6.47 7.00
N ASP A 38 -14.57 6.90 7.74
CA ASP A 38 -13.77 8.10 7.44
C ASP A 38 -12.64 7.83 6.45
N ALA A 39 -12.15 6.59 6.38
CA ALA A 39 -11.03 6.18 5.51
C ALA A 39 -11.04 4.68 5.22
N LEU A 40 -10.30 4.29 4.19
CA LEU A 40 -10.03 2.91 3.79
C LEU A 40 -8.55 2.58 3.93
N ILE A 41 -8.25 1.40 4.50
CA ILE A 41 -6.94 0.75 4.37
C ILE A 41 -7.10 -0.50 3.50
N LEU A 42 -6.30 -0.58 2.45
CA LEU A 42 -6.10 -1.77 1.62
C LEU A 42 -4.80 -2.44 2.08
N PRO A 43 -4.87 -3.55 2.82
CA PRO A 43 -3.69 -4.18 3.39
C PRO A 43 -2.88 -4.97 2.36
N GLY A 44 -1.69 -5.39 2.75
CA GLY A 44 -0.90 -6.40 2.04
C GLY A 44 -1.60 -7.75 2.02
N GLY A 45 -1.16 -8.62 1.12
CA GLY A 45 -1.73 -9.96 0.93
C GLY A 45 -1.13 -10.66 -0.27
N ASP A 46 -1.81 -11.71 -0.71
CA ASP A 46 -1.46 -12.49 -1.89
C ASP A 46 -1.68 -11.68 -3.18
N ASP A 47 -1.34 -12.26 -4.33
CA ASP A 47 -1.31 -11.54 -5.61
C ASP A 47 -2.71 -11.19 -6.12
N ILE A 48 -2.79 -10.12 -6.93
CA ILE A 48 -4.03 -9.73 -7.60
C ILE A 48 -4.23 -10.63 -8.83
N ASP A 49 -5.50 -11.03 -9.06
CA ASP A 49 -5.89 -11.74 -10.28
C ASP A 49 -5.60 -10.88 -11.53
N PRO A 50 -4.78 -11.38 -12.47
CA PRO A 50 -4.41 -10.65 -13.68
C PRO A 50 -5.58 -10.23 -14.57
N VAL A 51 -6.74 -10.85 -14.41
CA VAL A 51 -7.97 -10.47 -15.15
C VAL A 51 -8.35 -9.00 -14.91
N PHE A 52 -8.07 -8.46 -13.71
CA PHE A 52 -8.42 -7.08 -13.36
C PHE A 52 -7.55 -6.01 -14.02
N PHE A 53 -6.39 -6.40 -14.55
CA PHE A 53 -5.51 -5.52 -15.33
C PHE A 53 -5.25 -6.03 -16.75
N HIS A 54 -6.18 -6.87 -17.26
CA HIS A 54 -6.24 -7.34 -18.65
C HIS A 54 -5.01 -8.09 -19.12
N GLN A 55 -4.39 -8.86 -18.26
CA GLN A 55 -3.26 -9.72 -18.60
C GLN A 55 -3.62 -11.20 -18.42
N GLU A 56 -2.92 -12.07 -19.15
CA GLU A 56 -2.92 -13.50 -18.90
C GLU A 56 -2.04 -13.81 -17.67
N MET A 57 -2.27 -14.97 -17.06
CA MET A 57 -1.46 -15.44 -15.94
C MET A 57 0.01 -15.59 -16.35
N ASN A 58 0.89 -14.87 -15.70
CA ASN A 58 2.33 -14.86 -15.98
C ASN A 58 3.15 -14.59 -14.70
N GLY A 59 2.91 -15.37 -13.65
CA GLY A 59 3.69 -15.29 -12.42
C GLY A 59 2.90 -14.96 -11.17
N SER A 60 1.65 -14.44 -11.26
CA SER A 60 0.77 -14.29 -10.11
C SER A 60 0.41 -15.64 -9.51
N ARG A 61 0.30 -15.70 -8.18
CA ARG A 61 0.04 -16.92 -7.41
C ARG A 61 -0.81 -16.62 -6.18
N ASP A 62 -1.37 -17.67 -5.59
CA ASP A 62 -2.17 -17.58 -4.35
C ASP A 62 -3.32 -16.56 -4.44
N ILE A 63 -3.99 -16.51 -5.60
CA ILE A 63 -5.00 -15.51 -5.94
C ILE A 63 -6.27 -15.72 -5.12
N ASP A 64 -6.78 -14.63 -4.53
CA ASP A 64 -8.08 -14.55 -3.90
C ASP A 64 -8.99 -13.59 -4.67
N HIS A 65 -9.63 -14.11 -5.72
CA HIS A 65 -10.47 -13.33 -6.63
C HIS A 65 -11.60 -12.57 -5.93
N GLU A 66 -12.24 -13.18 -4.93
CA GLU A 66 -13.36 -12.55 -4.21
C GLU A 66 -12.87 -11.37 -3.36
N LEU A 67 -11.71 -11.50 -2.73
CA LEU A 67 -11.08 -10.40 -2.00
C LEU A 67 -10.64 -9.28 -2.96
N ASP A 68 -10.14 -9.62 -4.14
CA ASP A 68 -9.75 -8.62 -5.15
C ASP A 68 -10.98 -7.81 -5.62
N VAL A 69 -12.11 -8.46 -5.90
CA VAL A 69 -13.39 -7.79 -6.21
C VAL A 69 -13.79 -6.84 -5.10
N THR A 70 -13.71 -7.30 -3.85
CA THR A 70 -14.05 -6.48 -2.67
C THR A 70 -13.13 -5.27 -2.57
N GLN A 71 -11.81 -5.47 -2.62
CA GLN A 71 -10.81 -4.41 -2.48
C GLN A 71 -10.90 -3.37 -3.60
N LEU A 72 -11.04 -3.80 -4.86
CA LEU A 72 -11.21 -2.91 -6.02
C LEU A 72 -12.51 -2.10 -5.93
N THR A 73 -13.62 -2.74 -5.52
CA THR A 73 -14.90 -2.06 -5.35
C THR A 73 -14.84 -1.02 -4.25
N LEU A 74 -14.26 -1.36 -3.10
CA LEU A 74 -14.08 -0.40 -1.99
C LEU A 74 -13.15 0.74 -2.39
N CYS A 75 -12.03 0.45 -3.05
CA CYS A 75 -11.12 1.47 -3.55
C CYS A 75 -11.85 2.50 -4.42
N ARG A 76 -12.64 2.03 -5.38
CA ARG A 76 -13.43 2.90 -6.26
C ARG A 76 -14.44 3.74 -5.50
N ARG A 77 -15.26 3.13 -4.62
CA ARG A 77 -16.28 3.84 -3.84
C ARG A 77 -15.69 4.94 -2.95
N PHE A 78 -14.59 4.64 -2.24
CA PHE A 78 -13.91 5.63 -1.39
C PHE A 78 -13.27 6.75 -2.22
N ALA A 79 -12.69 6.43 -3.37
CA ALA A 79 -12.13 7.42 -4.30
C ALA A 79 -13.20 8.36 -4.88
N GLU A 80 -14.36 7.83 -5.28
CA GLU A 80 -15.50 8.61 -5.79
C GLU A 80 -16.05 9.58 -4.74
N GLU A 81 -16.03 9.20 -3.46
CA GLU A 81 -16.42 10.07 -2.35
C GLU A 81 -15.29 10.98 -1.84
N GLY A 82 -14.10 10.91 -2.44
CA GLY A 82 -12.93 11.70 -2.05
C GLY A 82 -12.40 11.36 -0.64
N LYS A 83 -12.73 10.19 -0.11
CA LYS A 83 -12.28 9.74 1.21
C LYS A 83 -10.85 9.23 1.17
N PRO A 84 -10.07 9.43 2.24
CA PRO A 84 -8.68 8.97 2.32
C PRO A 84 -8.54 7.45 2.14
N ILE A 85 -7.56 7.04 1.33
CA ILE A 85 -7.19 5.65 1.10
C ILE A 85 -5.69 5.48 1.31
N LEU A 86 -5.31 4.45 2.08
CA LEU A 86 -3.93 3.99 2.21
C LEU A 86 -3.84 2.54 1.74
N GLY A 87 -3.13 2.30 0.65
CA GLY A 87 -2.82 0.95 0.15
C GLY A 87 -1.39 0.57 0.49
N ILE A 88 -1.19 -0.65 1.03
CA ILE A 88 0.12 -1.16 1.45
C ILE A 88 0.39 -2.48 0.74
N CYS A 89 1.55 -2.62 0.10
CA CYS A 89 2.00 -3.77 -0.68
C CYS A 89 0.96 -4.17 -1.74
N LYS A 90 0.23 -5.28 -1.60
CA LYS A 90 -0.91 -5.61 -2.47
C LYS A 90 -1.90 -4.45 -2.57
N GLY A 91 -2.19 -3.77 -1.46
CA GLY A 91 -3.11 -2.63 -1.46
C GLY A 91 -2.65 -1.46 -2.35
N ALA A 92 -1.34 -1.23 -2.47
CA ALA A 92 -0.80 -0.26 -3.43
C ALA A 92 -1.04 -0.69 -4.88
N GLN A 93 -0.92 -1.98 -5.15
CA GLN A 93 -1.19 -2.58 -6.45
C GLN A 93 -2.69 -2.51 -6.79
N VAL A 94 -3.58 -2.78 -5.82
CA VAL A 94 -5.04 -2.60 -5.95
C VAL A 94 -5.38 -1.16 -6.33
N ILE A 95 -4.78 -0.15 -5.68
CA ILE A 95 -4.96 1.25 -6.05
C ILE A 95 -4.52 1.47 -7.50
N ASN A 96 -3.33 0.99 -7.88
CA ASN A 96 -2.84 1.16 -9.25
C ASN A 96 -3.79 0.58 -10.30
N VAL A 97 -4.28 -0.65 -10.08
CA VAL A 97 -5.23 -1.32 -10.97
C VAL A 97 -6.58 -0.59 -11.00
N CYS A 98 -7.07 -0.12 -9.85
CA CYS A 98 -8.31 0.66 -9.75
C CYS A 98 -8.28 1.93 -10.62
N PHE A 99 -7.11 2.53 -10.80
CA PHE A 99 -6.88 3.70 -11.66
C PHE A 99 -6.38 3.35 -13.07
N GLY A 100 -6.52 2.10 -13.51
CA GLY A 100 -6.22 1.66 -14.89
C GLY A 100 -4.73 1.41 -15.18
N GLY A 101 -3.95 1.20 -14.13
CA GLY A 101 -2.59 0.71 -14.22
C GLY A 101 -2.52 -0.82 -14.35
N ASP A 102 -1.31 -1.36 -14.42
CA ASP A 102 -1.05 -2.80 -14.46
C ASP A 102 0.05 -3.22 -13.48
N ILE A 103 0.29 -4.52 -13.39
CA ILE A 103 1.24 -5.14 -12.46
C ILE A 103 2.26 -5.96 -13.23
N ILE A 104 3.52 -5.85 -12.84
CA ILE A 104 4.57 -6.83 -13.16
C ILE A 104 4.33 -8.02 -12.23
N GLN A 105 3.78 -9.11 -12.79
CA GLN A 105 3.29 -10.26 -12.00
C GLN A 105 4.41 -11.04 -11.29
N ASP A 106 5.63 -10.98 -11.80
CA ASP A 106 6.81 -11.54 -11.15
C ASP A 106 8.04 -10.75 -11.62
N LEU A 107 8.78 -10.20 -10.67
CA LEU A 107 10.01 -9.47 -10.96
C LEU A 107 11.05 -10.43 -11.55
N PRO A 108 11.84 -10.00 -12.56
CA PRO A 108 12.90 -10.82 -13.13
C PRO A 108 13.96 -11.19 -12.08
N ASP A 109 14.69 -12.28 -12.33
CA ASP A 109 15.80 -12.72 -11.48
C ASP A 109 16.79 -11.57 -11.21
N GLY A 110 17.30 -11.50 -10.00
CA GLY A 110 18.11 -10.39 -9.51
C GLY A 110 17.26 -9.31 -8.81
N LYS A 111 16.23 -8.78 -9.46
CA LYS A 111 15.26 -7.87 -8.81
C LYS A 111 14.39 -8.61 -7.81
N ARG A 112 13.93 -9.81 -8.13
CA ARG A 112 13.15 -10.64 -7.22
C ARG A 112 13.90 -10.94 -5.91
N GLU A 113 15.17 -11.24 -5.99
CA GLU A 113 16.00 -11.48 -4.81
C GLU A 113 16.16 -10.24 -3.94
N HIS A 114 16.13 -9.06 -4.55
CA HIS A 114 16.25 -7.76 -3.88
C HIS A 114 14.95 -7.36 -3.16
N HIS A 115 13.79 -7.83 -3.62
CA HIS A 115 12.48 -7.46 -3.11
C HIS A 115 11.76 -8.58 -2.35
N SER A 116 12.15 -9.84 -2.53
CA SER A 116 11.42 -10.99 -2.00
C SER A 116 11.76 -11.32 -0.57
N TYR A 117 10.74 -11.77 0.15
CA TYR A 117 10.90 -12.49 1.39
C TYR A 117 11.48 -13.90 1.10
N HIS A 118 12.70 -14.16 1.52
CA HIS A 118 13.24 -15.52 1.46
C HIS A 118 12.63 -16.40 2.54
N GLN A 119 11.73 -17.32 2.12
CA GLN A 119 11.21 -18.37 3.00
C GLN A 119 12.36 -19.11 3.68
N GLY A 120 12.42 -19.07 5.00
CA GLY A 120 13.40 -19.75 5.84
C GLY A 120 14.39 -18.87 6.58
N ARG A 121 14.53 -17.58 6.25
CA ARG A 121 15.38 -16.65 7.00
C ARG A 121 14.60 -15.76 7.99
N GLY A 122 13.28 -15.72 7.90
CA GLY A 122 12.42 -14.92 8.79
C GLY A 122 12.59 -13.40 8.67
N THR A 123 13.39 -12.94 7.72
CA THR A 123 13.70 -11.52 7.50
C THR A 123 13.31 -11.13 6.09
N GLY A 124 12.58 -10.02 5.95
CA GLY A 124 12.41 -9.37 4.65
C GLY A 124 13.74 -8.80 4.17
N GLU A 125 13.84 -8.53 2.89
CA GLU A 125 14.96 -7.78 2.33
C GLU A 125 14.83 -6.29 2.66
N TYR A 126 15.93 -5.56 2.53
CA TYR A 126 16.00 -4.13 2.73
C TYR A 126 16.77 -3.54 1.56
N HIS A 127 16.29 -2.44 1.01
CA HIS A 127 16.96 -1.76 -0.09
C HIS A 127 16.88 -0.24 0.06
N GLU A 128 17.84 0.43 -0.57
CA GLU A 128 17.84 1.89 -0.66
C GLU A 128 16.77 2.37 -1.63
N THR A 129 16.17 3.51 -1.32
CA THR A 129 15.15 4.14 -2.13
C THR A 129 15.39 5.64 -2.24
N ASP A 130 15.06 6.18 -3.42
CA ASP A 130 15.10 7.61 -3.71
C ASP A 130 13.68 8.18 -3.73
N ILE A 131 13.50 9.30 -3.04
CA ILE A 131 12.24 10.02 -2.94
C ILE A 131 12.34 11.33 -3.72
N VAL A 132 11.29 11.67 -4.46
CA VAL A 132 11.21 12.89 -5.26
C VAL A 132 11.42 14.13 -4.38
N PRO A 133 12.45 14.94 -4.64
CA PRO A 133 12.77 16.14 -3.86
C PRO A 133 11.59 17.12 -3.79
N GLY A 134 11.39 17.71 -2.61
CA GLY A 134 10.33 18.69 -2.37
C GLY A 134 8.92 18.10 -2.22
N SER A 135 8.73 16.80 -2.44
CA SER A 135 7.46 16.11 -2.21
C SER A 135 7.08 16.12 -0.72
N PHE A 136 5.80 15.81 -0.41
CA PHE A 136 5.42 15.62 0.98
C PHE A 136 6.15 14.42 1.60
N LEU A 137 6.42 13.37 0.80
CA LEU A 137 7.11 12.18 1.26
C LEU A 137 8.56 12.48 1.65
N ALA A 138 9.24 13.34 0.87
CA ALA A 138 10.59 13.80 1.20
C ALA A 138 10.63 14.66 2.48
N LYS A 139 9.52 15.32 2.84
CA LYS A 139 9.41 16.03 4.13
C LYS A 139 9.26 15.08 5.32
N LEU A 140 8.72 13.86 5.10
CA LEU A 140 8.59 12.84 6.13
C LEU A 140 9.89 12.05 6.34
N TYR A 141 10.59 11.73 5.26
CA TYR A 141 11.68 10.73 5.28
C TYR A 141 13.04 11.23 4.78
N GLY A 142 13.12 12.45 4.22
CA GLY A 142 14.29 12.87 3.45
C GLY A 142 14.21 12.37 2.00
N GLU A 143 15.28 12.57 1.25
CA GLU A 143 15.35 12.21 -0.18
C GLU A 143 15.88 10.79 -0.42
N HIS A 144 16.52 10.20 0.59
CA HIS A 144 17.08 8.85 0.55
C HIS A 144 16.73 8.11 1.83
N VAL A 145 16.20 6.89 1.72
CA VAL A 145 15.86 6.07 2.87
C VAL A 145 15.88 4.59 2.52
N VAL A 146 16.25 3.76 3.49
CA VAL A 146 16.15 2.29 3.36
C VAL A 146 14.74 1.86 3.74
N THR A 147 14.11 1.03 2.91
CA THR A 147 12.79 0.43 3.19
C THR A 147 12.90 -1.09 3.33
N ASN A 148 11.94 -1.68 4.04
CA ASN A 148 11.77 -3.14 4.04
C ASN A 148 11.06 -3.58 2.75
N SER A 149 11.23 -4.84 2.36
CA SER A 149 10.62 -5.38 1.15
C SER A 149 10.18 -6.84 1.34
N TYR A 150 8.96 -7.15 0.90
CA TYR A 150 8.32 -8.46 1.06
C TYR A 150 7.44 -8.81 -0.15
N HIS A 151 7.86 -8.46 -1.36
CA HIS A 151 7.06 -8.65 -2.56
C HIS A 151 7.89 -9.21 -3.71
N HIS A 152 7.25 -9.92 -4.62
CA HIS A 152 7.82 -10.37 -5.89
C HIS A 152 7.11 -9.74 -7.09
N GLN A 153 5.98 -9.09 -6.84
CA GLN A 153 5.25 -8.30 -7.82
C GLN A 153 5.59 -6.81 -7.67
N ALA A 154 5.41 -6.04 -8.72
CA ALA A 154 5.63 -4.59 -8.69
C ALA A 154 4.60 -3.84 -9.54
N ILE A 155 4.50 -2.53 -9.32
CA ILE A 155 3.75 -1.64 -10.19
C ILE A 155 4.42 -1.61 -11.57
N GLY A 156 3.65 -1.91 -12.61
CA GLY A 156 4.07 -1.76 -14.01
C GLY A 156 3.69 -0.39 -14.57
N LYS A 157 2.66 -0.36 -15.44
CA LYS A 157 2.08 0.91 -15.90
C LYS A 157 1.37 1.60 -14.74
N VAL A 158 1.69 2.87 -14.53
CA VAL A 158 1.05 3.69 -13.48
C VAL A 158 -0.36 4.10 -13.89
N GLY A 159 -1.31 3.98 -12.99
CA GLY A 159 -2.71 4.35 -13.18
C GLY A 159 -2.91 5.85 -13.36
N GLU A 160 -4.05 6.22 -13.94
CA GLU A 160 -4.39 7.61 -14.22
C GLU A 160 -4.50 8.45 -12.92
N GLY A 161 -3.95 9.65 -12.92
CA GLY A 161 -3.96 10.55 -11.77
C GLY A 161 -2.94 10.21 -10.68
N LEU A 162 -2.31 9.04 -10.71
CA LEU A 162 -1.23 8.70 -9.80
C LEU A 162 0.10 9.31 -10.24
N GLU A 163 0.94 9.67 -9.27
CA GLU A 163 2.31 10.10 -9.48
C GLU A 163 3.27 9.29 -8.61
N VAL A 164 4.43 8.96 -9.16
CA VAL A 164 5.47 8.21 -8.47
C VAL A 164 6.29 9.16 -7.62
N LEU A 165 6.38 8.88 -6.33
CA LEU A 165 7.14 9.69 -5.36
C LEU A 165 8.37 8.99 -4.79
N GLN A 166 8.48 7.67 -4.93
CA GLN A 166 9.61 6.89 -4.44
C GLN A 166 9.91 5.71 -5.35
N LYS A 167 11.18 5.42 -5.54
CA LYS A 167 11.67 4.22 -6.25
C LYS A 167 12.85 3.63 -5.51
N SER A 168 13.00 2.31 -5.61
CA SER A 168 14.23 1.62 -5.22
C SER A 168 15.38 1.94 -6.18
N ASP A 169 16.60 1.64 -5.75
CA ASP A 169 17.83 1.81 -6.53
C ASP A 169 17.82 1.04 -7.85
N ASP A 170 17.09 -0.07 -7.94
CA ASP A 170 16.88 -0.85 -9.17
C ASP A 170 15.67 -0.37 -10.00
N GLY A 171 14.99 0.70 -9.56
CA GLY A 171 13.92 1.40 -10.29
C GLY A 171 12.50 0.88 -10.06
N VAL A 172 12.29 -0.06 -9.14
CA VAL A 172 10.94 -0.51 -8.76
C VAL A 172 10.21 0.64 -8.03
N ILE A 173 8.92 0.80 -8.32
CA ILE A 173 8.09 1.84 -7.70
C ILE A 173 7.72 1.42 -6.28
N GLU A 174 8.09 2.26 -5.30
CA GLU A 174 7.89 2.00 -3.88
C GLU A 174 6.81 2.88 -3.24
N PHE A 175 6.51 4.04 -3.84
CA PHE A 175 5.42 4.90 -3.37
C PHE A 175 4.81 5.71 -4.50
N MET A 176 3.48 5.76 -4.49
CA MET A 176 2.68 6.64 -5.35
C MET A 176 1.66 7.40 -4.51
N ALA A 177 1.25 8.58 -4.99
CA ALA A 177 0.10 9.30 -4.47
C ALA A 177 -0.79 9.79 -5.62
N HIS A 178 -2.08 9.94 -5.35
CA HIS A 178 -2.96 10.60 -6.32
C HIS A 178 -2.80 12.12 -6.26
N ARG A 179 -2.74 12.78 -7.42
CA ARG A 179 -2.43 14.21 -7.53
C ARG A 179 -3.44 15.13 -6.86
N SER A 180 -4.69 14.72 -6.74
CA SER A 180 -5.80 15.55 -6.24
C SER A 180 -6.64 14.89 -5.14
N LEU A 181 -6.60 13.57 -5.02
CA LEU A 181 -7.33 12.83 -3.99
C LEU A 181 -6.38 12.42 -2.85
N PRO A 182 -6.88 12.25 -1.62
CA PRO A 182 -6.07 11.83 -0.48
C PRO A 182 -5.79 10.31 -0.52
N ILE A 183 -5.17 9.83 -1.61
CA ILE A 183 -4.91 8.41 -1.86
C ILE A 183 -3.39 8.20 -1.92
N TYR A 184 -2.93 7.24 -1.14
CA TYR A 184 -1.52 6.92 -0.93
C TYR A 184 -1.30 5.42 -1.13
N ALA A 185 -0.30 5.05 -1.91
CA ALA A 185 0.03 3.68 -2.29
C ALA A 185 1.50 3.41 -1.99
N VAL A 186 1.78 2.57 -1.01
CA VAL A 186 3.12 2.22 -0.56
C VAL A 186 3.40 0.74 -0.80
N GLN A 187 4.48 0.40 -1.50
CA GLN A 187 4.82 -0.98 -1.84
C GLN A 187 5.53 -1.69 -0.67
N TRP A 188 6.36 -0.99 0.09
CA TRP A 188 6.96 -1.51 1.31
C TRP A 188 5.96 -1.57 2.48
N HIS A 189 6.36 -2.11 3.65
CA HIS A 189 5.48 -2.40 4.78
C HIS A 189 5.76 -1.47 5.98
N PRO A 190 5.16 -0.26 6.04
CA PRO A 190 5.30 0.65 7.18
C PRO A 190 4.75 0.05 8.49
N GLU A 191 3.70 -0.79 8.41
CA GLU A 191 3.08 -1.41 9.57
C GLU A 191 3.96 -2.48 10.26
N LYS A 192 5.01 -2.94 9.58
CA LYS A 192 6.00 -3.90 10.14
C LYS A 192 7.21 -3.22 10.77
N ASN A 193 7.39 -1.93 10.53
CA ASN A 193 8.54 -1.17 11.02
C ASN A 193 8.08 0.19 11.55
N CYS A 194 7.35 0.21 12.66
CA CYS A 194 6.84 1.42 13.29
C CYS A 194 6.78 1.28 14.81
N TRP A 195 6.92 2.39 15.53
CA TRP A 195 6.93 2.48 17.00
C TRP A 195 7.89 1.45 17.62
N ASP A 196 7.35 0.53 18.42
CA ASP A 196 8.11 -0.51 19.13
C ASP A 196 8.74 -1.58 18.22
N THR A 197 8.37 -1.62 16.95
CA THR A 197 8.98 -2.49 15.93
C THR A 197 9.95 -1.76 15.01
N ALA A 198 10.11 -0.44 15.18
CA ALA A 198 11.01 0.37 14.37
C ALA A 198 12.46 -0.07 14.52
N LYS A 199 13.18 -0.15 13.40
CA LYS A 199 14.59 -0.51 13.32
C LYS A 199 15.41 0.69 12.91
N GLU A 200 16.56 0.87 13.58
CA GLU A 200 17.50 1.91 13.22
C GLU A 200 17.99 1.77 11.77
N GLY A 201 18.04 2.88 11.05
CA GLY A 201 18.46 2.92 9.64
C GLY A 201 17.42 2.47 8.62
N VAL A 202 16.21 2.12 9.05
CA VAL A 202 15.09 1.72 8.16
C VAL A 202 13.94 2.71 8.34
N ALA A 203 13.22 3.02 7.25
CA ALA A 203 12.08 3.93 7.28
C ALA A 203 11.06 3.52 8.35
N ASP A 204 10.84 4.41 9.33
CA ASP A 204 9.79 4.24 10.33
C ASP A 204 8.43 4.52 9.69
N GLY A 205 7.47 3.63 9.91
CA GLY A 205 6.10 3.80 9.41
C GLY A 205 5.31 4.89 10.15
N GLU A 206 5.71 5.28 11.37
CA GLU A 206 4.98 6.25 12.18
C GLU A 206 4.71 7.57 11.45
N PRO A 207 5.67 8.24 10.77
CA PRO A 207 5.41 9.48 10.03
C PRO A 207 4.33 9.33 8.96
N LEU A 208 4.28 8.20 8.24
CA LEU A 208 3.27 7.96 7.22
C LEU A 208 1.88 7.76 7.83
N PHE A 209 1.76 6.97 8.89
CA PHE A 209 0.48 6.78 9.59
C PHE A 209 0.01 8.07 10.24
N THR A 210 0.91 8.89 10.79
CA THR A 210 0.59 10.22 11.33
C THR A 210 0.03 11.13 10.25
N TYR A 211 0.72 11.20 9.11
CA TYR A 211 0.25 11.97 7.96
C TYR A 211 -1.12 11.51 7.45
N PHE A 212 -1.33 10.20 7.35
CA PHE A 212 -2.62 9.64 6.94
C PHE A 212 -3.74 9.99 7.94
N ALA A 213 -3.49 9.83 9.24
CA ALA A 213 -4.45 10.21 10.29
C ALA A 213 -4.81 11.70 10.27
N GLU A 214 -3.85 12.57 9.96
CA GLU A 214 -4.10 14.01 9.75
C GLU A 214 -5.02 14.27 8.55
N LYS A 215 -4.82 13.56 7.43
CA LYS A 215 -5.68 13.67 6.25
C LYS A 215 -7.11 13.24 6.55
N ILE A 216 -7.31 12.20 7.34
CA ILE A 216 -8.65 11.77 7.78
C ILE A 216 -9.32 12.86 8.64
N ARG A 217 -8.58 13.52 9.54
CA ARG A 217 -9.13 14.56 10.41
C ARG A 217 -9.46 15.86 9.65
N ASN A 218 -8.66 16.20 8.66
CA ASN A 218 -8.79 17.46 7.91
C ASN A 218 -9.80 17.35 6.75
N GLY A 219 -10.22 16.15 6.38
CA GLY A 219 -11.25 15.91 5.36
C GLY A 219 -12.69 15.98 5.90
N LYS A 220 -12.86 16.29 7.19
CA LYS A 220 -14.18 16.45 7.85
C LYS A 220 -14.68 17.88 7.86
#